data_b8a388122139703ea381a1ce3ccc8129
#
_entry.id   b8a388122139703ea381a1ce3ccc8129
#
_cell.length_a   1.000
_cell.length_b   1.000
_cell.length_c   1.000
_cell.angle_alpha   90.00
_cell.angle_beta   90.00
_cell.angle_gamma   90.00
#
_symmetry.space_group_name_H-M   'P 1'
#
loop_
_entity.id
_entity.type
_entity.pdbx_description
1 polymer ?
#
loop_
_entity_poly.entity_id
_entity_poly.type
_entity_poly.pdbx_seq_one_letter_code
_entity_poly.pdbx_strand_id
1 'polypeptide(L)'
;MKDSIKWAGNRMPKSDDRQLAVMALSNVAKARFFHSSFPQYSITPLARLDGMAKYLGLAGLYVKDESYRFGLNAFKVLGGSFAMARYIAGEMGRDVSEMTYDYLTSEAFRQEFGQATFFTATDGNHGRGVAWAANKLGQKAVVHMPKGSSQARFDNIAREGAAVTIEDVNYDDCVRMAAAEAAVTPHGVMVQDTAWEGYEEIPTWIMQGLSLRHSSSLHPSFTEVRCRSSRR
;
A
#
# COMPACT_ATOMS: atom_id res chain seq x y z
N MET A 1 -26.58 29.98 -11.08
CA MET A 1 -25.79 30.40 -9.89
C MET A 1 -24.35 30.01 -10.14
N LYS A 2 -23.40 30.94 -10.21
CA LYS A 2 -21.97 30.62 -10.26
C LYS A 2 -21.55 30.36 -8.80
N ASP A 3 -21.48 29.10 -8.40
CA ASP A 3 -20.86 28.73 -7.14
C ASP A 3 -19.35 28.99 -7.25
N SER A 4 -18.91 30.09 -6.63
CA SER A 4 -17.49 30.40 -6.54
C SER A 4 -16.85 29.44 -5.54
N ILE A 5 -15.93 28.60 -5.99
CA ILE A 5 -15.08 27.79 -5.11
C ILE A 5 -14.30 28.75 -4.20
N LYS A 6 -14.60 28.69 -2.91
CA LYS A 6 -13.84 29.46 -1.90
C LYS A 6 -12.63 28.62 -1.50
N TRP A 7 -11.46 29.23 -1.48
CA TRP A 7 -10.24 28.61 -0.99
C TRP A 7 -9.61 29.49 0.10
N ALA A 8 -8.95 28.87 1.04
CA ALA A 8 -8.13 29.53 2.05
C ALA A 8 -6.73 28.94 2.02
N GLY A 9 -5.71 29.78 1.92
CA GLY A 9 -4.33 29.36 2.07
C GLY A 9 -4.02 29.15 3.56
N ASN A 10 -3.62 27.96 3.93
CA ASN A 10 -3.12 27.66 5.27
C ASN A 10 -1.59 27.66 5.25
N ARG A 11 -0.97 28.50 6.09
CA ARG A 11 0.47 28.48 6.35
C ARG A 11 0.71 27.79 7.69
N MET A 12 0.84 26.48 7.65
CA MET A 12 1.27 25.73 8.83
C MET A 12 2.70 26.15 9.20
N PRO A 13 3.01 26.41 10.48
CA PRO A 13 4.39 26.55 10.90
C PRO A 13 5.15 25.27 10.53
N LYS A 14 6.42 25.40 10.08
CA LYS A 14 7.28 24.23 9.85
C LYS A 14 7.33 23.43 11.15
N SER A 15 6.75 22.25 11.12
CA SER A 15 6.94 21.27 12.16
C SER A 15 8.32 20.63 11.99
N ASP A 16 8.76 19.99 13.04
CA ASP A 16 9.92 19.12 13.09
C ASP A 16 9.94 18.12 11.91
N ASP A 17 11.01 18.11 11.13
CA ASP A 17 11.19 17.26 9.95
C ASP A 17 11.46 15.78 10.31
N ARG A 18 11.53 15.40 11.59
CA ARG A 18 11.86 14.03 12.04
C ARG A 18 10.86 13.00 11.51
N GLN A 19 9.58 13.35 11.47
CA GLN A 19 8.54 12.47 10.91
C GLN A 19 8.66 12.31 9.39
N LEU A 20 9.24 13.28 8.69
CA LEU A 20 9.49 13.20 7.25
C LEU A 20 10.63 12.22 6.90
N ALA A 21 11.53 11.96 7.83
CA ALA A 21 12.63 11.00 7.64
C ALA A 21 12.12 9.59 7.33
N VAL A 22 10.92 9.23 7.84
CA VAL A 22 10.26 7.95 7.54
C VAL A 22 10.00 7.79 6.04
N MET A 23 9.73 8.91 5.34
CA MET A 23 9.47 8.97 3.90
C MET A 23 10.70 9.43 3.10
N ALA A 24 11.90 9.32 3.67
CA ALA A 24 13.13 9.65 2.97
C ALA A 24 13.28 8.87 1.66
N LEU A 25 13.93 9.45 0.66
CA LEU A 25 14.14 8.83 -0.65
C LEU A 25 14.81 7.46 -0.56
N SER A 26 15.67 7.24 0.43
CA SER A 26 16.28 5.93 0.70
C SER A 26 15.24 4.84 1.04
N ASN A 27 14.23 5.16 1.86
CA ASN A 27 13.16 4.22 2.18
C ASN A 27 12.24 3.95 0.98
N VAL A 28 11.95 4.99 0.19
CA VAL A 28 11.20 4.86 -1.07
C VAL A 28 11.97 3.99 -2.08
N ALA A 29 13.30 4.16 -2.14
CA ALA A 29 14.15 3.34 -3.02
C ALA A 29 14.13 1.86 -2.62
N LYS A 30 14.12 1.53 -1.32
CA LYS A 30 13.97 0.14 -0.83
C LYS A 30 12.63 -0.47 -1.25
N ALA A 31 11.53 0.28 -1.11
CA ALA A 31 10.22 -0.17 -1.55
C ALA A 31 10.17 -0.40 -3.08
N ARG A 32 10.79 0.49 -3.85
CA ARG A 32 10.91 0.33 -5.30
C ARG A 32 11.71 -0.90 -5.67
N PHE A 33 12.86 -1.10 -5.04
CA PHE A 33 13.72 -2.27 -5.27
C PHE A 33 12.94 -3.57 -5.01
N PHE A 34 12.29 -3.68 -3.85
CA PHE A 34 11.46 -4.82 -3.49
C PHE A 34 10.39 -5.12 -4.55
N HIS A 35 9.55 -4.14 -4.90
CA HIS A 35 8.48 -4.37 -5.87
C HIS A 35 8.99 -4.68 -7.27
N SER A 36 10.12 -4.09 -7.69
CA SER A 36 10.69 -4.34 -9.01
C SER A 36 11.28 -5.76 -9.14
N SER A 37 11.48 -6.49 -8.05
CA SER A 37 11.90 -7.89 -8.07
C SER A 37 10.78 -8.86 -8.47
N PHE A 38 9.51 -8.43 -8.41
CA PHE A 38 8.39 -9.30 -8.80
C PHE A 38 8.30 -9.44 -10.32
N PRO A 39 8.12 -10.67 -10.86
CA PRO A 39 7.95 -10.88 -12.31
C PRO A 39 6.78 -10.11 -12.91
N GLN A 40 5.75 -9.80 -12.11
CA GLN A 40 4.56 -9.08 -12.55
C GLN A 40 4.73 -7.54 -12.47
N TYR A 41 5.89 -7.05 -12.02
CA TYR A 41 6.11 -5.63 -11.88
C TYR A 41 6.17 -4.92 -13.24
N SER A 42 5.46 -3.82 -13.34
CA SER A 42 5.57 -2.89 -14.47
C SER A 42 5.39 -1.45 -13.99
N ILE A 43 5.97 -0.52 -14.74
CA ILE A 43 5.73 0.90 -14.51
C ILE A 43 4.33 1.21 -15.05
N THR A 44 3.43 1.63 -14.16
CA THR A 44 2.06 2.00 -14.53
C THR A 44 2.02 3.34 -15.27
N PRO A 45 1.05 3.56 -16.17
CA PRO A 45 0.98 4.77 -16.98
C PRO A 45 0.82 6.06 -16.16
N LEU A 46 1.38 7.15 -16.67
CA LEU A 46 1.08 8.51 -16.23
C LEU A 46 0.34 9.20 -17.40
N ALA A 47 -0.98 9.22 -17.33
CA ALA A 47 -1.82 9.81 -18.36
C ALA A 47 -1.87 11.34 -18.20
N ARG A 48 -1.65 12.07 -19.29
CA ARG A 48 -1.85 13.52 -19.38
C ARG A 48 -3.24 13.81 -19.95
N LEU A 49 -4.05 14.57 -19.22
CA LEU A 49 -5.44 14.86 -19.55
C LEU A 49 -5.59 16.31 -20.05
N ASP A 50 -5.08 16.61 -21.25
CA ASP A 50 -5.05 17.97 -21.80
C ASP A 50 -6.44 18.60 -21.96
N GLY A 51 -7.43 17.82 -22.42
CA GLY A 51 -8.81 18.30 -22.55
C GLY A 51 -9.43 18.71 -21.20
N MET A 52 -9.22 17.91 -20.14
CA MET A 52 -9.70 18.22 -18.81
C MET A 52 -8.93 19.39 -18.20
N ALA A 53 -7.61 19.45 -18.40
CA ALA A 53 -6.80 20.58 -17.94
C ALA A 53 -7.29 21.90 -18.56
N LYS A 54 -7.56 21.93 -19.88
CA LYS A 54 -8.10 23.08 -20.57
C LYS A 54 -9.49 23.47 -20.06
N TYR A 55 -10.38 22.49 -19.86
CA TYR A 55 -11.72 22.72 -19.32
C TYR A 55 -11.70 23.35 -17.92
N LEU A 56 -10.76 22.90 -17.07
CA LEU A 56 -10.60 23.40 -15.69
C LEU A 56 -9.71 24.65 -15.59
N GLY A 57 -9.14 25.15 -16.67
CA GLY A 57 -8.22 26.30 -16.66
C GLY A 57 -6.87 26.00 -15.98
N LEU A 58 -6.42 24.76 -15.99
CA LEU A 58 -5.17 24.31 -15.37
C LEU A 58 -4.03 24.26 -16.39
N ALA A 59 -2.79 24.47 -15.95
CA ALA A 59 -1.59 24.32 -16.77
C ALA A 59 -1.34 22.86 -17.21
N GLY A 60 -1.82 21.90 -16.48
CA GLY A 60 -1.78 20.48 -16.80
C GLY A 60 -2.50 19.65 -15.75
N LEU A 61 -3.05 18.51 -16.15
CA LEU A 61 -3.65 17.51 -15.29
C LEU A 61 -3.08 16.14 -15.64
N TYR A 62 -2.53 15.45 -14.65
CA TYR A 62 -1.90 14.15 -14.81
C TYR A 62 -2.54 13.14 -13.88
N VAL A 63 -2.81 11.94 -14.38
CA VAL A 63 -3.37 10.82 -13.62
C VAL A 63 -2.40 9.66 -13.66
N LYS A 64 -1.91 9.25 -12.49
CA LYS A 64 -1.14 8.02 -12.33
C LYS A 64 -2.12 6.85 -12.29
N ASP A 65 -2.14 6.06 -13.36
CA ASP A 65 -3.12 4.99 -13.54
C ASP A 65 -2.62 3.68 -12.91
N GLU A 66 -3.03 3.44 -11.68
CA GLU A 66 -2.70 2.23 -10.92
C GLU A 66 -3.66 1.04 -11.20
N SER A 67 -4.57 1.16 -12.17
CA SER A 67 -5.42 0.03 -12.57
C SER A 67 -4.62 -1.14 -13.16
N TYR A 68 -3.42 -0.86 -13.66
CA TYR A 68 -2.51 -1.88 -14.20
C TYR A 68 -1.63 -2.55 -13.13
N ARG A 69 -1.70 -2.10 -11.86
CA ARG A 69 -0.79 -2.60 -10.83
C ARG A 69 -1.02 -4.08 -10.53
N PHE A 70 -0.05 -4.92 -10.87
CA PHE A 70 -0.05 -6.37 -10.65
C PHE A 70 -1.32 -7.10 -11.14
N GLY A 71 -2.09 -6.49 -12.05
CA GLY A 71 -3.37 -7.04 -12.51
C GLY A 71 -4.52 -6.94 -11.49
N LEU A 72 -4.31 -6.22 -10.37
CA LEU A 72 -5.30 -6.13 -9.29
C LEU A 72 -6.28 -4.95 -9.43
N ASN A 73 -6.09 -4.09 -10.42
CA ASN A 73 -6.90 -2.88 -10.61
C ASN A 73 -6.90 -1.95 -9.36
N ALA A 74 -5.83 -1.99 -8.56
CA ALA A 74 -5.70 -1.22 -7.33
C ALA A 74 -4.23 -1.14 -6.89
N PHE A 75 -3.86 -0.06 -6.20
CA PHE A 75 -2.51 0.20 -5.74
C PHE A 75 -2.20 -0.32 -4.32
N LYS A 76 -3.21 -0.68 -3.53
CA LYS A 76 -3.05 -1.00 -2.10
C LYS A 76 -2.15 -2.21 -1.84
N VAL A 77 -1.99 -3.08 -2.82
CA VAL A 77 -1.01 -4.19 -2.77
C VAL A 77 0.42 -3.72 -2.48
N LEU A 78 0.81 -2.54 -2.97
CA LEU A 78 2.15 -1.98 -2.74
C LEU A 78 2.44 -1.78 -1.25
N GLY A 79 1.46 -1.29 -0.50
CA GLY A 79 1.62 -1.09 0.95
C GLY A 79 1.69 -2.41 1.70
N GLY A 80 0.70 -3.28 1.50
CA GLY A 80 0.61 -4.57 2.20
C GLY A 80 1.82 -5.47 1.95
N SER A 81 2.23 -5.63 0.68
CA SER A 81 3.38 -6.47 0.33
C SER A 81 4.70 -5.95 0.89
N PHE A 82 4.93 -4.63 0.89
CA PHE A 82 6.14 -4.07 1.46
C PHE A 82 6.17 -4.18 2.99
N ALA A 83 5.02 -3.99 3.66
CA ALA A 83 4.92 -4.21 5.10
C ALA A 83 5.22 -5.66 5.49
N MET A 84 4.73 -6.64 4.71
CA MET A 84 5.09 -8.05 4.91
C MET A 84 6.59 -8.28 4.77
N ALA A 85 7.22 -7.74 3.72
CA ALA A 85 8.67 -7.88 3.52
C ALA A 85 9.47 -7.23 4.65
N ARG A 86 9.03 -6.08 5.16
CA ARG A 86 9.64 -5.41 6.31
C ARG A 86 9.52 -6.24 7.59
N TYR A 87 8.36 -6.82 7.84
CA TYR A 87 8.14 -7.73 8.96
C TYR A 87 9.07 -8.94 8.88
N ILE A 88 9.07 -9.64 7.76
CA ILE A 88 9.91 -10.81 7.53
C ILE A 88 11.40 -10.47 7.72
N ALA A 89 11.85 -9.36 7.14
CA ALA A 89 13.23 -8.89 7.29
C ALA A 89 13.60 -8.64 8.76
N GLY A 90 12.71 -8.01 9.51
CA GLY A 90 12.89 -7.76 10.94
C GLY A 90 13.02 -9.02 11.76
N GLU A 91 12.13 -10.01 11.56
CA GLU A 91 12.17 -11.32 12.22
C GLU A 91 13.47 -12.09 11.92
N MET A 92 14.00 -11.94 10.71
CA MET A 92 15.24 -12.59 10.29
C MET A 92 16.51 -11.78 10.63
N GLY A 93 16.38 -10.59 11.22
CA GLY A 93 17.52 -9.71 11.48
C GLY A 93 18.23 -9.20 10.22
N ARG A 94 17.52 -9.09 9.09
CA ARG A 94 18.05 -8.70 7.77
C ARG A 94 17.53 -7.34 7.31
N ASP A 95 18.19 -6.74 6.32
CA ASP A 95 17.65 -5.55 5.67
C ASP A 95 16.59 -5.93 4.63
N VAL A 96 15.55 -5.10 4.52
CA VAL A 96 14.45 -5.34 3.55
C VAL A 96 14.93 -5.35 2.09
N SER A 97 16.09 -4.77 1.78
CA SER A 97 16.69 -4.85 0.45
C SER A 97 17.16 -6.26 0.07
N GLU A 98 17.29 -7.16 1.04
CA GLU A 98 17.59 -8.57 0.79
C GLU A 98 16.32 -9.39 0.46
N MET A 99 15.14 -8.85 0.76
CA MET A 99 13.84 -9.50 0.59
C MET A 99 13.35 -9.42 -0.86
N THR A 100 14.11 -9.96 -1.81
CA THR A 100 13.65 -10.03 -3.21
C THR A 100 12.58 -11.11 -3.37
N TYR A 101 11.78 -11.01 -4.46
CA TYR A 101 10.78 -12.02 -4.78
C TYR A 101 11.42 -13.43 -4.88
N ASP A 102 12.53 -13.55 -5.59
CA ASP A 102 13.23 -14.84 -5.78
C ASP A 102 13.69 -15.42 -4.45
N TYR A 103 14.23 -14.59 -3.53
CA TYR A 103 14.61 -15.05 -2.20
C TYR A 103 13.39 -15.51 -1.39
N LEU A 104 12.35 -14.67 -1.29
CA LEU A 104 11.14 -14.96 -0.49
C LEU A 104 10.33 -16.15 -1.02
N THR A 105 10.55 -16.57 -2.26
CA THR A 105 9.90 -17.76 -2.84
C THR A 105 10.83 -18.99 -2.90
N SER A 106 12.07 -18.86 -2.45
CA SER A 106 13.06 -19.94 -2.46
C SER A 106 12.79 -21.00 -1.40
N GLU A 107 13.32 -22.20 -1.63
CA GLU A 107 13.28 -23.28 -0.66
C GLU A 107 14.11 -22.94 0.59
N ALA A 108 15.26 -22.26 0.42
CA ALA A 108 16.09 -21.82 1.53
C ALA A 108 15.33 -20.90 2.50
N PHE A 109 14.57 -19.95 1.96
CA PHE A 109 13.73 -19.07 2.77
C PHE A 109 12.65 -19.87 3.53
N ARG A 110 12.00 -20.83 2.88
CA ARG A 110 10.97 -21.66 3.54
C ARG A 110 11.53 -22.48 4.70
N GLN A 111 12.76 -22.99 4.55
CA GLN A 111 13.43 -23.73 5.61
C GLN A 111 13.89 -22.83 6.77
N GLU A 112 14.30 -21.60 6.48
CA GLU A 112 14.82 -20.66 7.46
C GLU A 112 13.71 -19.93 8.24
N PHE A 113 12.72 -19.37 7.52
CA PHE A 113 11.65 -18.57 8.10
C PHE A 113 10.36 -19.36 8.38
N GLY A 114 10.06 -20.33 7.52
CA GLY A 114 8.80 -21.05 7.56
C GLY A 114 7.63 -20.26 6.94
N GLN A 115 6.51 -20.20 7.64
CA GLN A 115 5.27 -19.59 7.14
C GLN A 115 4.60 -18.73 8.21
N ALA A 116 4.34 -17.47 7.89
CA ALA A 116 3.52 -16.56 8.68
C ALA A 116 2.08 -16.52 8.16
N THR A 117 1.15 -16.08 9.01
CA THR A 117 -0.23 -15.80 8.64
C THR A 117 -0.51 -14.32 8.83
N PHE A 118 -0.84 -13.63 7.75
CA PHE A 118 -1.13 -12.21 7.74
C PHE A 118 -2.62 -11.95 7.83
N PHE A 119 -3.02 -11.19 8.84
CA PHE A 119 -4.41 -10.85 9.16
C PHE A 119 -4.72 -9.42 8.77
N THR A 120 -5.93 -9.18 8.26
CA THR A 120 -6.42 -7.83 8.01
C THR A 120 -7.95 -7.79 8.02
N ALA A 121 -8.50 -6.61 8.29
CA ALA A 121 -9.91 -6.30 8.03
C ALA A 121 -10.03 -5.35 6.85
N THR A 122 -11.03 -5.57 5.99
CA THR A 122 -11.18 -4.79 4.77
C THR A 122 -12.60 -4.83 4.22
N ASP A 123 -12.96 -3.79 3.47
CA ASP A 123 -14.13 -3.80 2.59
C ASP A 123 -13.77 -4.08 1.11
N GLY A 124 -12.47 -4.32 0.80
CA GLY A 124 -12.07 -4.60 -0.59
C GLY A 124 -10.57 -4.60 -0.90
N ASN A 125 -10.06 -3.52 -1.48
CA ASN A 125 -8.76 -3.50 -2.16
C ASN A 125 -7.53 -3.72 -1.26
N HIS A 126 -7.61 -3.33 0.02
CA HIS A 126 -6.50 -3.59 0.94
C HIS A 126 -6.36 -5.10 1.19
N GLY A 127 -7.43 -5.75 1.61
CA GLY A 127 -7.42 -7.20 1.84
C GLY A 127 -7.10 -8.00 0.59
N ARG A 128 -7.57 -7.58 -0.60
CA ARG A 128 -7.17 -8.20 -1.85
C ARG A 128 -5.66 -8.10 -2.08
N GLY A 129 -5.07 -6.93 -1.80
CA GLY A 129 -3.62 -6.72 -1.91
C GLY A 129 -2.82 -7.56 -0.91
N VAL A 130 -3.30 -7.70 0.33
CA VAL A 130 -2.71 -8.57 1.37
C VAL A 130 -2.80 -10.03 0.94
N ALA A 131 -3.96 -10.51 0.51
CA ALA A 131 -4.18 -11.87 0.04
C ALA A 131 -3.25 -12.24 -1.12
N TRP A 132 -3.19 -11.38 -2.16
CA TRP A 132 -2.32 -11.58 -3.31
C TRP A 132 -0.85 -11.65 -2.90
N ALA A 133 -0.40 -10.71 -2.07
CA ALA A 133 1.00 -10.67 -1.65
C ALA A 133 1.38 -11.90 -0.83
N ALA A 134 0.56 -12.30 0.14
CA ALA A 134 0.78 -13.50 0.93
C ALA A 134 0.89 -14.74 0.04
N ASN A 135 -0.06 -14.93 -0.88
CA ASN A 135 -0.03 -16.05 -1.83
C ASN A 135 1.24 -16.07 -2.68
N LYS A 136 1.63 -14.91 -3.25
CA LYS A 136 2.85 -14.80 -4.09
C LYS A 136 4.14 -15.08 -3.32
N LEU A 137 4.16 -14.80 -2.03
CA LEU A 137 5.32 -15.01 -1.16
C LEU A 137 5.26 -16.34 -0.39
N GLY A 138 4.31 -17.25 -0.72
CA GLY A 138 4.16 -18.55 -0.05
C GLY A 138 3.70 -18.44 1.41
N GLN A 139 3.11 -17.31 1.79
CA GLN A 139 2.57 -17.05 3.11
C GLN A 139 1.05 -17.26 3.15
N LYS A 140 0.43 -17.22 4.32
CA LYS A 140 -1.02 -17.29 4.50
C LYS A 140 -1.62 -15.91 4.71
N ALA A 141 -2.90 -15.74 4.32
CA ALA A 141 -3.70 -14.57 4.65
C ALA A 141 -5.08 -14.96 5.18
N VAL A 142 -5.52 -14.22 6.20
CA VAL A 142 -6.88 -14.27 6.76
C VAL A 142 -7.46 -12.87 6.67
N VAL A 143 -8.65 -12.77 6.09
CA VAL A 143 -9.28 -11.47 5.79
C VAL A 143 -10.71 -11.44 6.34
N HIS A 144 -10.95 -10.58 7.31
CA HIS A 144 -12.29 -10.31 7.83
C HIS A 144 -12.93 -9.15 7.09
N MET A 145 -14.15 -9.34 6.63
CA MET A 145 -14.92 -8.30 5.94
C MET A 145 -16.14 -7.92 6.80
N PRO A 146 -16.48 -6.63 6.90
CA PRO A 146 -17.63 -6.20 7.68
C PRO A 146 -18.94 -6.56 7.03
N LYS A 147 -20.00 -6.56 7.83
CA LYS A 147 -21.40 -6.68 7.38
C LYS A 147 -21.68 -5.73 6.24
N GLY A 148 -22.38 -6.23 5.22
CA GLY A 148 -22.74 -5.46 4.03
C GLY A 148 -21.67 -5.42 2.94
N SER A 149 -20.54 -6.09 3.12
CA SER A 149 -19.57 -6.31 2.05
C SER A 149 -20.19 -7.10 0.90
N SER A 150 -19.89 -6.70 -0.34
CA SER A 150 -20.48 -7.38 -1.49
C SER A 150 -19.82 -8.73 -1.78
N GLN A 151 -20.61 -9.69 -2.26
CA GLN A 151 -20.10 -11.01 -2.66
C GLN A 151 -18.98 -10.90 -3.70
N ALA A 152 -19.08 -9.99 -4.66
CA ALA A 152 -18.05 -9.79 -5.66
C ALA A 152 -16.67 -9.38 -5.05
N ARG A 153 -16.67 -8.59 -3.97
CA ARG A 153 -15.43 -8.25 -3.26
C ARG A 153 -14.88 -9.44 -2.48
N PHE A 154 -15.76 -10.18 -1.81
CA PHE A 154 -15.39 -11.44 -1.15
C PHE A 154 -14.74 -12.40 -2.13
N ASP A 155 -15.38 -12.68 -3.27
CA ASP A 155 -14.89 -13.60 -4.28
C ASP A 155 -13.53 -13.15 -4.87
N ASN A 156 -13.34 -11.83 -5.04
CA ASN A 156 -12.08 -11.28 -5.51
C ASN A 156 -10.92 -11.49 -4.52
N ILE A 157 -11.19 -11.43 -3.22
CA ILE A 157 -10.17 -11.68 -2.18
C ILE A 157 -9.92 -13.17 -2.05
N ALA A 158 -10.97 -14.00 -1.99
CA ALA A 158 -10.85 -15.44 -1.87
C ALA A 158 -10.09 -16.05 -3.06
N ARG A 159 -10.28 -15.51 -4.27
CA ARG A 159 -9.58 -15.94 -5.49
C ARG A 159 -8.06 -15.68 -5.40
N GLU A 160 -7.62 -14.74 -4.61
CA GLU A 160 -6.19 -14.52 -4.35
C GLU A 160 -5.59 -15.51 -3.32
N GLY A 161 -6.39 -16.47 -2.80
CA GLY A 161 -5.93 -17.57 -1.96
C GLY A 161 -6.00 -17.31 -0.45
N ALA A 162 -6.66 -16.25 0.00
CA ALA A 162 -6.89 -16.00 1.42
C ALA A 162 -8.07 -16.79 1.99
N ALA A 163 -8.03 -17.09 3.29
CA ALA A 163 -9.23 -17.41 4.06
C ALA A 163 -10.01 -16.11 4.30
N VAL A 164 -11.26 -16.04 3.85
CA VAL A 164 -12.07 -14.82 3.90
C VAL A 164 -13.38 -15.10 4.58
N THR A 165 -13.82 -14.18 5.44
CA THR A 165 -15.13 -14.23 6.09
C THR A 165 -15.85 -12.90 5.95
N ILE A 166 -17.20 -12.92 5.93
CA ILE A 166 -18.02 -11.71 6.11
C ILE A 166 -18.66 -11.84 7.49
N GLU A 167 -18.28 -10.94 8.38
CA GLU A 167 -18.71 -10.92 9.76
C GLU A 167 -20.00 -10.10 9.92
N ASP A 168 -20.86 -10.47 10.87
CA ASP A 168 -22.09 -9.71 11.17
C ASP A 168 -21.83 -8.54 12.13
N VAL A 169 -20.73 -7.82 11.90
CA VAL A 169 -20.26 -6.67 12.69
C VAL A 169 -19.82 -5.53 11.81
N ASN A 170 -19.58 -4.35 12.41
CA ASN A 170 -19.04 -3.18 11.70
C ASN A 170 -17.54 -3.32 11.40
N TYR A 171 -16.98 -2.37 10.65
CA TYR A 171 -15.58 -2.39 10.23
C TYR A 171 -14.60 -2.38 11.42
N ASP A 172 -14.84 -1.55 12.44
CA ASP A 172 -13.93 -1.43 13.59
C ASP A 172 -13.91 -2.70 14.43
N ASP A 173 -15.05 -3.39 14.54
CA ASP A 173 -15.11 -4.71 15.19
C ASP A 173 -14.38 -5.77 14.38
N CYS A 174 -14.46 -5.77 13.04
CA CYS A 174 -13.65 -6.64 12.19
C CYS A 174 -12.15 -6.40 12.39
N VAL A 175 -11.72 -5.16 12.54
CA VAL A 175 -10.32 -4.82 12.83
C VAL A 175 -9.90 -5.41 14.17
N ARG A 176 -10.74 -5.28 15.22
CA ARG A 176 -10.48 -5.87 16.54
C ARG A 176 -10.42 -7.41 16.49
N MET A 177 -11.31 -8.04 15.72
CA MET A 177 -11.32 -9.49 15.54
C MET A 177 -10.03 -9.95 14.85
N ALA A 178 -9.64 -9.33 13.74
CA ALA A 178 -8.42 -9.65 13.03
C ALA A 178 -7.16 -9.49 13.92
N ALA A 179 -7.11 -8.41 14.71
CA ALA A 179 -5.99 -8.18 15.64
C ALA A 179 -5.95 -9.22 16.75
N ALA A 180 -7.09 -9.58 17.32
CA ALA A 180 -7.18 -10.60 18.37
C ALA A 180 -6.78 -12.00 17.86
N GLU A 181 -7.20 -12.36 16.65
CA GLU A 181 -6.85 -13.65 16.04
C GLU A 181 -5.36 -13.69 15.66
N ALA A 182 -4.82 -12.59 15.12
CA ALA A 182 -3.39 -12.49 14.86
C ALA A 182 -2.54 -12.69 16.12
N ALA A 183 -2.96 -12.11 17.25
CA ALA A 183 -2.22 -12.16 18.51
C ALA A 183 -2.12 -13.58 19.11
N VAL A 184 -3.09 -14.47 18.84
CA VAL A 184 -3.11 -15.85 19.37
C VAL A 184 -2.65 -16.89 18.35
N THR A 185 -2.47 -16.50 17.09
CA THR A 185 -2.02 -17.40 16.03
C THR A 185 -0.49 -17.47 16.00
N PRO A 186 0.13 -18.64 16.03
CA PRO A 186 1.57 -18.77 15.85
C PRO A 186 2.02 -18.10 14.54
N HIS A 187 2.99 -17.19 14.64
CA HIS A 187 3.44 -16.34 13.52
C HIS A 187 2.31 -15.54 12.86
N GLY A 188 1.28 -15.19 13.64
CA GLY A 188 0.18 -14.31 13.21
C GLY A 188 0.61 -12.84 13.22
N VAL A 189 0.32 -12.11 12.16
CA VAL A 189 0.73 -10.72 11.96
C VAL A 189 -0.44 -9.89 11.46
N MET A 190 -0.81 -8.85 12.20
CA MET A 190 -1.79 -7.88 11.73
C MET A 190 -1.16 -6.97 10.67
N VAL A 191 -1.77 -6.87 9.48
CA VAL A 191 -1.36 -5.95 8.41
C VAL A 191 -2.55 -5.06 8.04
N GLN A 192 -2.76 -4.02 8.85
CA GLN A 192 -3.86 -3.07 8.70
C GLN A 192 -3.35 -1.71 8.26
N ASP A 193 -4.06 -1.04 7.35
CA ASP A 193 -3.70 0.28 6.80
C ASP A 193 -4.24 1.47 7.62
N THR A 194 -4.76 1.20 8.83
CA THR A 194 -5.19 2.21 9.81
C THR A 194 -4.29 2.10 11.04
N ALA A 195 -3.76 3.24 11.51
CA ALA A 195 -2.92 3.29 12.72
C ALA A 195 -3.78 3.56 13.97
N TRP A 196 -3.31 3.03 15.11
CA TRP A 196 -3.79 3.36 16.46
C TRP A 196 -2.62 3.33 17.43
N GLU A 197 -2.84 3.77 18.66
CA GLU A 197 -1.80 3.78 19.70
C GLU A 197 -1.21 2.38 19.91
N GLY A 198 0.12 2.28 19.73
CA GLY A 198 0.86 1.01 19.80
C GLY A 198 0.87 0.19 18.50
N TYR A 199 0.20 0.69 17.44
CA TYR A 199 0.21 0.06 16.11
C TYR A 199 0.49 1.11 15.04
N GLU A 200 1.69 1.67 15.00
CA GLU A 200 2.11 2.71 14.05
C GLU A 200 3.17 2.20 13.06
N GLU A 201 3.92 1.17 13.42
CA GLU A 201 5.07 0.71 12.63
C GLU A 201 4.63 0.09 11.29
N ILE A 202 3.72 -0.87 11.31
CA ILE A 202 3.21 -1.52 10.09
C ILE A 202 2.47 -0.52 9.18
N PRO A 203 1.58 0.36 9.66
CA PRO A 203 1.03 1.45 8.86
C PRO A 203 2.09 2.36 8.24
N THR A 204 3.18 2.63 8.95
CA THR A 204 4.33 3.38 8.43
C THR A 204 4.99 2.63 7.25
N TRP A 205 5.23 1.33 7.38
CA TRP A 205 5.76 0.52 6.28
C TRP A 205 4.81 0.46 5.09
N ILE A 206 3.50 0.39 5.33
CA ILE A 206 2.48 0.48 4.29
C ILE A 206 2.60 1.81 3.54
N MET A 207 2.74 2.95 4.23
CA MET A 207 2.94 4.25 3.60
C MET A 207 4.23 4.29 2.76
N GLN A 208 5.33 3.70 3.24
CA GLN A 208 6.59 3.59 2.49
C GLN A 208 6.39 2.79 1.20
N GLY A 209 5.68 1.66 1.25
CA GLY A 209 5.33 0.86 0.08
C GLY A 209 4.49 1.64 -0.94
N LEU A 210 3.51 2.41 -0.45
CA LEU A 210 2.63 3.23 -1.29
C LEU A 210 3.34 4.41 -1.96
N SER A 211 4.46 4.89 -1.43
CA SER A 211 5.22 6.01 -1.99
C SER A 211 5.86 5.70 -3.35
N LEU A 212 5.97 4.43 -3.72
CA LEU A 212 6.40 3.99 -5.05
C LEU A 212 5.64 4.67 -6.19
N ARG A 213 4.36 4.97 -6.00
CA ARG A 213 3.52 5.65 -6.99
C ARG A 213 4.10 6.99 -7.45
N HIS A 214 4.73 7.73 -6.53
CA HIS A 214 5.32 9.04 -6.81
C HIS A 214 6.71 8.91 -7.44
N SER A 215 7.53 7.95 -7.00
CA SER A 215 8.89 7.78 -7.51
C SER A 215 8.95 7.32 -8.97
N SER A 216 7.97 6.53 -9.42
CA SER A 216 7.88 6.11 -10.82
C SER A 216 7.37 7.21 -11.78
N SER A 217 6.86 8.31 -11.23
CA SER A 217 6.40 9.48 -11.98
C SER A 217 7.48 10.55 -12.16
N LEU A 218 8.61 10.44 -11.47
CA LEU A 218 9.75 11.34 -11.64
C LEU A 218 10.48 11.00 -12.94
N HIS A 219 9.85 11.35 -14.08
CA HIS A 219 10.59 11.54 -15.31
C HIS A 219 11.57 12.71 -15.09
N PRO A 220 12.82 12.68 -15.59
CA PRO A 220 13.80 13.76 -15.41
C PRO A 220 13.29 15.16 -15.76
N SER A 221 12.25 15.26 -16.60
CA SER A 221 11.58 16.52 -16.97
C SER A 221 10.63 17.09 -15.90
N PHE A 222 10.36 16.39 -14.77
CA PHE A 222 9.47 16.87 -13.71
C PHE A 222 10.20 17.49 -12.51
N THR A 223 11.52 17.61 -12.56
CA THR A 223 12.32 18.24 -11.49
C THR A 223 12.15 19.76 -11.38
N GLU A 224 11.38 20.40 -12.26
CA GLU A 224 11.06 21.83 -12.16
C GLU A 224 9.58 22.14 -12.38
N VAL A 225 8.72 21.80 -11.42
CA VAL A 225 7.46 22.53 -11.27
C VAL A 225 7.74 23.81 -10.49
N ARG A 226 8.28 24.83 -11.17
CA ARG A 226 8.27 26.20 -10.65
C ARG A 226 6.82 26.67 -10.67
N CYS A 227 6.25 26.82 -9.48
CA CYS A 227 5.03 27.59 -9.29
C CYS A 227 5.36 29.05 -9.71
N ARG A 228 5.14 29.42 -10.96
CA ARG A 228 5.16 30.83 -11.34
C ARG A 228 3.91 31.47 -10.74
N SER A 229 4.08 32.14 -9.61
CA SER A 229 3.11 33.11 -9.16
C SER A 229 3.07 34.23 -10.20
N SER A 230 2.04 34.27 -11.04
CA SER A 230 1.72 35.46 -11.82
C SER A 230 1.26 36.52 -10.82
N ARG A 231 2.17 37.43 -10.45
CA ARG A 231 1.79 38.75 -9.93
C ARG A 231 1.14 39.50 -11.11
N ARG A 232 -0.12 39.78 -11.01
CA ARG A 232 -0.78 41.01 -11.49
C ARG A 232 -1.89 41.37 -10.52
#